data_8211d0f0ead884f4d32c40c184bc790e
#
_entry.id   8211d0f0ead884f4d32c40c184bc790e
#
_cell.length_a   1.000
_cell.length_b   1.000
_cell.length_c   1.000
_cell.angle_alpha   90.00
_cell.angle_beta   90.00
_cell.angle_gamma   90.00
#
_symmetry.space_group_name_H-M   'P 1'
#
loop_
_entity.id
_entity.type
_entity.pdbx_description
1 polymer ?
#
loop_
_entity_poly.entity_id
_entity_poly.type
_entity_poly.pdbx_seq_one_letter_code
_entity_poly.pdbx_strand_id
1 'polypeptide(L)'
;MNYFTLNKHSRASRFNMIKHKRSLHQPESFPAPLKRKNFNTMRIKFPLLLLLIPFFWGCKHEKLDNKPLISVSIEPLRNIVEHLAGDYYKVVTLTPVGASPETYEPTPKQLMDVSNSKLYFAIGTLGFEKQQLERMKETAPTLKIYTVSDGISLLSVQHEGHGDSTDPHIWMSPKNVVQMARNVCNALCQNDPEHTAVYKKKLADLERHADETDRRIRLMVSKVRYRNFLIYHPALAYFANEYGFRQLTIEQDGKEPSSEHLATIISEAKAAEVHIIFLQREFKGRSVKSFSEATGARVVIINPLAYRWDNEAIATAKALAAQCI
;
A
#
# COMPACT_ATOMS: atom_id res chain seq x y z
N MET A 1 -22.80 54.18 -25.98
CA MET A 1 -24.15 54.59 -26.44
C MET A 1 -25.03 53.33 -26.47
N ASN A 2 -26.08 53.40 -25.64
CA ASN A 2 -27.31 52.56 -25.64
C ASN A 2 -27.16 51.08 -25.32
N TYR A 3 -27.58 50.59 -24.21
CA TYR A 3 -28.86 50.56 -23.41
C TYR A 3 -29.69 49.29 -23.66
N PHE A 4 -29.98 48.61 -22.54
CA PHE A 4 -31.21 47.84 -22.18
C PHE A 4 -31.39 46.45 -22.89
N THR A 5 -31.84 45.39 -22.21
CA THR A 5 -32.88 45.24 -21.17
C THR A 5 -32.78 43.92 -20.41
N LEU A 6 -33.13 44.00 -19.14
CA LEU A 6 -33.52 42.93 -18.23
C LEU A 6 -34.72 42.13 -18.75
N ASN A 7 -34.77 40.83 -18.52
CA ASN A 7 -36.03 40.14 -18.32
C ASN A 7 -35.99 39.14 -17.17
N LYS A 8 -36.69 39.49 -16.09
CA LYS A 8 -37.03 38.63 -14.95
C LYS A 8 -38.22 37.74 -15.38
N HIS A 9 -38.10 36.44 -15.22
CA HIS A 9 -39.26 35.60 -14.97
C HIS A 9 -38.99 34.60 -13.87
N SER A 10 -39.64 34.87 -12.75
CA SER A 10 -39.86 34.02 -11.61
C SER A 10 -40.80 32.87 -12.04
N ARG A 11 -40.47 31.64 -11.70
CA ARG A 11 -41.47 30.60 -11.49
C ARG A 11 -41.14 29.81 -10.25
N ALA A 12 -41.96 30.06 -9.24
CA ALA A 12 -42.10 29.24 -8.07
C ALA A 12 -42.66 27.85 -8.49
N SER A 13 -42.07 26.77 -8.02
CA SER A 13 -42.73 25.48 -8.00
C SER A 13 -42.53 24.80 -6.66
N ARG A 14 -43.59 24.87 -5.91
CA ARG A 14 -44.24 23.97 -4.97
C ARG A 14 -43.36 22.87 -4.34
N PHE A 15 -43.10 23.11 -3.06
CA PHE A 15 -42.77 22.06 -2.09
C PHE A 15 -43.96 21.07 -1.94
N ASN A 16 -43.77 19.82 -2.32
CA ASN A 16 -44.65 18.73 -1.94
C ASN A 16 -44.09 18.09 -0.66
N MET A 17 -44.79 18.41 0.45
CA MET A 17 -44.58 17.86 1.77
C MET A 17 -45.27 16.48 1.85
N ILE A 18 -44.52 15.43 1.77
CA ILE A 18 -45.03 14.05 2.02
C ILE A 18 -45.10 13.86 3.54
N LYS A 19 -46.30 13.91 4.08
CA LYS A 19 -46.62 13.53 5.46
C LYS A 19 -46.44 12.02 5.64
N HIS A 20 -45.40 11.57 6.29
CA HIS A 20 -45.33 10.19 6.82
C HIS A 20 -46.18 10.10 8.10
N LYS A 21 -47.29 9.34 8.04
CA LYS A 21 -48.07 8.90 9.18
C LYS A 21 -47.20 8.05 10.10
N ARG A 22 -47.00 8.51 11.35
CA ARG A 22 -46.51 7.67 12.44
C ARG A 22 -47.60 6.68 12.83
N SER A 23 -47.35 5.39 12.66
CA SER A 23 -48.11 4.29 13.23
C SER A 23 -47.72 4.17 14.71
N LEU A 24 -48.69 4.41 15.56
CA LEU A 24 -48.61 4.16 17.01
C LEU A 24 -48.67 2.64 17.23
N HIS A 25 -47.57 2.06 17.68
CA HIS A 25 -47.56 0.71 18.26
C HIS A 25 -48.01 0.80 19.71
N GLN A 26 -49.07 0.02 20.04
CA GLN A 26 -49.59 -0.20 21.41
C GLN A 26 -48.55 -1.02 22.20
N PRO A 27 -48.43 -0.83 23.51
CA PRO A 27 -47.58 -1.66 24.37
C PRO A 27 -48.19 -3.01 24.64
N GLU A 28 -47.45 -4.07 24.41
CA GLU A 28 -47.79 -5.45 24.79
C GLU A 28 -47.81 -5.60 26.33
N SER A 29 -48.86 -6.29 26.80
CA SER A 29 -49.15 -6.56 28.17
C SER A 29 -48.14 -7.52 28.82
N PHE A 30 -47.63 -7.14 30.00
CA PHE A 30 -46.83 -8.01 30.87
C PHE A 30 -47.68 -9.17 31.46
N PRO A 31 -47.15 -10.40 31.52
CA PRO A 31 -47.82 -11.51 32.22
C PRO A 31 -47.67 -11.38 33.74
N ALA A 32 -48.70 -11.78 34.43
CA ALA A 32 -48.89 -11.74 35.89
C ALA A 32 -47.88 -12.58 36.67
N PRO A 33 -47.61 -12.27 37.99
CA PRO A 33 -46.60 -12.95 38.79
C PRO A 33 -47.01 -14.33 39.21
N LEU A 34 -46.13 -15.31 39.04
CA LEU A 34 -46.28 -16.70 39.48
C LEU A 34 -46.26 -16.80 41.03
N LYS A 35 -47.22 -17.52 41.58
CA LYS A 35 -47.40 -17.83 43.01
C LYS A 35 -46.15 -18.52 43.57
N ARG A 36 -45.65 -17.98 44.69
CA ARG A 36 -44.63 -18.60 45.54
C ARG A 36 -45.15 -19.93 46.12
N LYS A 37 -44.50 -21.03 45.81
CA LYS A 37 -44.61 -22.28 46.55
C LYS A 37 -43.61 -22.23 47.69
N ASN A 38 -44.17 -22.41 48.94
CA ASN A 38 -43.40 -22.60 50.14
C ASN A 38 -42.60 -23.91 50.09
N PHE A 39 -41.30 -23.83 50.13
CA PHE A 39 -40.43 -24.96 50.34
C PHE A 39 -39.99 -24.96 51.82
N ASN A 40 -40.37 -26.02 52.53
CA ASN A 40 -39.93 -26.28 53.87
C ASN A 40 -38.41 -26.35 53.98
N THR A 41 -37.92 -25.66 55.01
CA THR A 41 -36.50 -25.63 55.35
C THR A 41 -36.10 -26.95 55.98
N MET A 42 -35.38 -27.79 55.27
CA MET A 42 -34.63 -28.90 55.83
C MET A 42 -33.23 -28.39 56.19
N ARG A 43 -33.00 -28.24 57.52
CA ARG A 43 -31.72 -27.84 58.09
C ARG A 43 -30.72 -28.98 57.97
N ILE A 44 -29.88 -28.94 56.88
CA ILE A 44 -28.71 -29.80 56.82
C ILE A 44 -27.55 -29.00 57.41
N LYS A 45 -27.07 -29.47 58.58
CA LYS A 45 -25.82 -28.97 59.18
C LYS A 45 -24.64 -29.54 58.40
N PHE A 46 -24.07 -28.76 57.45
CA PHE A 46 -22.76 -29.04 56.85
C PHE A 46 -21.68 -28.38 57.71
N PRO A 47 -20.60 -29.09 58.07
CA PRO A 47 -19.44 -28.44 58.65
C PRO A 47 -18.77 -27.54 57.65
N LEU A 48 -18.51 -26.32 58.07
CA LEU A 48 -17.83 -25.27 57.30
C LEU A 48 -16.33 -25.65 57.08
N LEU A 49 -16.05 -26.45 56.04
CA LEU A 49 -14.69 -26.71 55.62
C LEU A 49 -14.30 -25.53 54.70
N LEU A 50 -13.60 -24.55 55.27
CA LEU A 50 -13.07 -23.38 54.58
C LEU A 50 -11.93 -23.83 53.62
N LEU A 51 -12.32 -24.20 52.39
CA LEU A 51 -11.38 -24.44 51.29
C LEU A 51 -10.87 -23.08 50.81
N LEU A 52 -9.73 -22.63 51.35
CA LEU A 52 -8.93 -21.54 50.82
C LEU A 52 -8.39 -21.98 49.45
N ILE A 53 -9.18 -21.74 48.39
CA ILE A 53 -8.69 -21.80 47.02
C ILE A 53 -7.93 -20.50 46.81
N PRO A 54 -6.59 -20.53 46.66
CA PRO A 54 -5.88 -19.33 46.20
C PRO A 54 -6.32 -19.06 44.76
N PHE A 55 -7.14 -18.04 44.61
CA PHE A 55 -7.42 -17.44 43.31
C PHE A 55 -6.09 -16.85 42.78
N PHE A 56 -5.26 -17.70 42.18
CA PHE A 56 -4.22 -17.23 41.27
C PHE A 56 -4.92 -16.66 40.04
N TRP A 57 -5.41 -15.43 40.19
CA TRP A 57 -5.67 -14.58 39.03
C TRP A 57 -4.32 -14.25 38.44
N GLY A 58 -3.87 -15.16 37.58
CA GLY A 58 -2.73 -14.85 36.68
C GLY A 58 -3.15 -13.65 35.88
N CYS A 59 -2.73 -12.44 36.31
CA CYS A 59 -2.59 -11.32 35.39
C CYS A 59 -1.70 -11.83 34.25
N LYS A 60 -2.31 -12.13 33.08
CA LYS A 60 -1.57 -12.09 31.85
C LYS A 60 -1.05 -10.66 31.78
N HIS A 61 0.17 -10.45 32.22
CA HIS A 61 0.95 -9.33 31.77
C HIS A 61 0.99 -9.51 30.25
N GLU A 62 0.16 -8.78 29.52
CA GLU A 62 0.50 -8.41 28.17
C GLU A 62 1.91 -7.82 28.29
N LYS A 63 2.92 -8.59 27.86
CA LYS A 63 4.24 -8.04 27.65
C LYS A 63 4.00 -6.87 26.71
N LEU A 64 4.07 -5.64 27.23
CA LEU A 64 4.23 -4.47 26.39
C LEU A 64 5.36 -4.84 25.44
N ASP A 65 5.06 -4.86 24.16
CA ASP A 65 6.01 -5.20 23.10
C ASP A 65 7.04 -4.05 23.03
N ASN A 66 8.02 -4.12 23.93
CA ASN A 66 9.06 -3.09 24.12
C ASN A 66 10.13 -3.14 23.03
N LYS A 67 9.81 -3.75 21.89
CA LYS A 67 10.73 -3.80 20.76
C LYS A 67 11.00 -2.40 20.24
N PRO A 68 12.26 -2.06 19.96
CA PRO A 68 12.59 -0.78 19.32
C PRO A 68 11.88 -0.69 17.96
N LEU A 69 11.45 0.53 17.64
CA LEU A 69 10.67 0.80 16.43
C LEU A 69 11.58 1.09 15.25
N ILE A 70 11.23 0.54 14.09
CA ILE A 70 11.74 0.94 12.78
C ILE A 70 10.55 1.46 11.97
N SER A 71 10.71 2.62 11.33
CA SER A 71 9.76 3.13 10.36
C SER A 71 10.29 2.99 8.94
N VAL A 72 9.39 2.75 8.00
CA VAL A 72 9.70 2.62 6.57
C VAL A 72 8.70 3.40 5.74
N SER A 73 9.06 3.75 4.51
CA SER A 73 8.22 4.57 3.63
C SER A 73 6.99 3.85 3.10
N ILE A 74 7.13 2.59 2.66
CA ILE A 74 6.11 1.83 1.93
C ILE A 74 6.05 0.36 2.36
N GLU A 75 4.92 -0.31 2.09
CA GLU A 75 4.67 -1.70 2.46
C GLU A 75 5.65 -2.73 1.85
N PRO A 76 6.08 -2.65 0.57
CA PRO A 76 7.12 -3.54 0.05
C PRO A 76 8.43 -3.46 0.83
N LEU A 77 8.84 -2.25 1.24
CA LEU A 77 10.03 -2.06 2.06
C LEU A 77 9.83 -2.62 3.48
N ARG A 78 8.61 -2.51 4.04
CA ARG A 78 8.29 -3.16 5.33
C ARG A 78 8.51 -4.67 5.27
N ASN A 79 8.10 -5.34 4.21
CA ASN A 79 8.34 -6.77 4.03
C ASN A 79 9.83 -7.13 4.09
N ILE A 80 10.67 -6.36 3.39
CA ILE A 80 12.12 -6.55 3.37
C ILE A 80 12.72 -6.36 4.77
N VAL A 81 12.34 -5.26 5.44
CA VAL A 81 12.86 -4.92 6.77
C VAL A 81 12.40 -5.91 7.83
N GLU A 82 11.11 -6.30 7.85
CA GLU A 82 10.59 -7.31 8.78
C GLU A 82 11.25 -8.68 8.58
N HIS A 83 11.50 -9.07 7.32
CA HIS A 83 12.24 -10.31 7.05
C HIS A 83 13.64 -10.28 7.67
N LEU A 84 14.37 -9.18 7.53
CA LEU A 84 15.74 -9.05 8.04
C LEU A 84 15.78 -8.82 9.54
N ALA A 85 15.00 -7.87 10.06
CA ALA A 85 14.99 -7.48 11.46
C ALA A 85 14.38 -8.57 12.38
N GLY A 86 13.43 -9.37 11.85
CA GLY A 86 12.76 -10.44 12.59
C GLY A 86 12.06 -9.92 13.84
N ASP A 87 12.21 -10.68 14.93
CA ASP A 87 11.56 -10.36 16.21
C ASP A 87 12.28 -9.30 17.05
N TYR A 88 13.41 -8.78 16.59
CA TYR A 88 14.20 -7.78 17.34
C TYR A 88 13.61 -6.37 17.25
N TYR A 89 12.82 -6.08 16.23
CA TYR A 89 12.21 -4.78 16.00
C TYR A 89 10.73 -4.89 15.66
N LYS A 90 9.99 -3.83 15.98
CA LYS A 90 8.66 -3.58 15.43
C LYS A 90 8.82 -2.67 14.20
N VAL A 91 8.19 -3.03 13.08
CA VAL A 91 8.28 -2.22 11.85
C VAL A 91 6.91 -1.63 11.53
N VAL A 92 6.89 -0.34 11.18
CA VAL A 92 5.68 0.39 10.78
C VAL A 92 5.90 1.12 9.47
N THR A 93 4.85 1.24 8.67
CA THR A 93 4.87 1.94 7.39
C THR A 93 4.31 3.34 7.54
N LEU A 94 4.96 4.33 6.92
CA LEU A 94 4.52 5.72 6.93
C LEU A 94 3.36 5.97 5.97
N THR A 95 3.46 5.47 4.72
CA THR A 95 2.38 5.59 3.72
C THR A 95 1.28 4.57 4.01
N PRO A 96 0.02 5.00 4.26
CA PRO A 96 -1.08 4.08 4.52
C PRO A 96 -1.40 3.21 3.30
N VAL A 97 -1.93 2.02 3.54
CA VAL A 97 -2.43 1.14 2.47
C VAL A 97 -3.50 1.86 1.64
N GLY A 98 -3.34 1.88 0.33
CA GLY A 98 -4.25 2.51 -0.62
C GLY A 98 -3.96 3.99 -0.90
N ALA A 99 -2.95 4.59 -0.28
CA ALA A 99 -2.44 5.91 -0.63
C ALA A 99 -1.29 5.79 -1.65
N SER A 100 -1.22 6.74 -2.61
CA SER A 100 -0.08 6.84 -3.51
C SER A 100 1.09 7.54 -2.81
N PRO A 101 2.27 6.91 -2.70
CA PRO A 101 3.41 7.52 -2.03
C PRO A 101 3.97 8.73 -2.78
N GLU A 102 3.59 8.96 -4.02
CA GLU A 102 4.04 10.13 -4.78
C GLU A 102 3.29 11.41 -4.42
N THR A 103 2.02 11.26 -4.05
CA THR A 103 1.14 12.40 -3.69
C THR A 103 0.77 12.43 -2.20
N TYR A 104 1.27 11.45 -1.42
CA TYR A 104 0.96 11.35 -0.01
C TYR A 104 1.68 12.42 0.82
N GLU A 105 0.93 13.06 1.69
CA GLU A 105 1.49 13.99 2.68
C GLU A 105 1.27 13.42 4.09
N PRO A 106 2.35 13.03 4.80
CA PRO A 106 2.25 12.52 6.16
C PRO A 106 1.67 13.56 7.12
N THR A 107 0.76 13.13 7.98
CA THR A 107 0.22 13.98 9.04
C THR A 107 1.29 14.29 10.09
N PRO A 108 1.15 15.41 10.85
CA PRO A 108 2.06 15.75 11.95
C PRO A 108 2.19 14.61 12.97
N LYS A 109 1.09 13.89 13.27
CA LYS A 109 1.10 12.73 14.17
C LYS A 109 1.98 11.61 13.63
N GLN A 110 1.89 11.27 12.35
CA GLN A 110 2.73 10.23 11.73
C GLN A 110 4.21 10.62 11.73
N LEU A 111 4.53 11.90 11.49
CA LEU A 111 5.90 12.39 11.59
C LEU A 111 6.45 12.28 13.01
N MET A 112 5.61 12.58 14.03
CA MET A 112 5.96 12.33 15.43
C MET A 112 6.18 10.84 15.72
N ASP A 113 5.30 9.96 15.22
CA ASP A 113 5.45 8.52 15.42
C ASP A 113 6.75 8.01 14.78
N VAL A 114 7.13 8.52 13.61
CA VAL A 114 8.43 8.24 12.97
C VAL A 114 9.60 8.77 13.80
N SER A 115 9.48 9.96 14.40
CA SER A 115 10.54 10.55 15.25
C SER A 115 10.86 9.69 16.48
N ASN A 116 9.91 8.84 16.91
CA ASN A 116 10.13 7.88 18.02
C ASN A 116 10.80 6.59 17.55
N SER A 117 11.08 6.43 16.26
CA SER A 117 11.77 5.26 15.73
C SER A 117 13.28 5.34 15.96
N LYS A 118 13.90 4.19 16.11
CA LYS A 118 15.37 4.07 16.19
C LYS A 118 16.00 4.26 14.81
N LEU A 119 15.34 3.71 13.79
CA LEU A 119 15.78 3.74 12.38
C LEU A 119 14.60 4.12 11.48
N TYR A 120 14.91 4.83 10.40
CA TYR A 120 14.01 5.05 9.28
C TYR A 120 14.66 4.60 7.98
N PHE A 121 13.98 3.70 7.25
CA PHE A 121 14.42 3.31 5.91
C PHE A 121 13.55 4.02 4.86
N ALA A 122 14.21 4.84 4.06
CA ALA A 122 13.63 5.55 2.93
C ALA A 122 13.96 4.86 1.61
N ILE A 123 13.06 4.90 0.65
CA ILE A 123 13.38 4.57 -0.75
C ILE A 123 14.45 5.56 -1.27
N GLY A 124 14.33 6.84 -0.92
CA GLY A 124 15.24 7.90 -1.28
C GLY A 124 14.83 8.70 -2.53
N THR A 125 13.85 8.22 -3.27
CA THR A 125 13.39 8.81 -4.54
C THR A 125 11.94 9.26 -4.53
N LEU A 126 11.15 8.89 -3.50
CA LEU A 126 9.74 9.29 -3.37
C LEU A 126 9.62 10.80 -3.11
N GLY A 127 8.62 11.43 -3.71
CA GLY A 127 8.41 12.88 -3.64
C GLY A 127 8.28 13.40 -2.22
N PHE A 128 7.48 12.74 -1.37
CA PHE A 128 7.31 13.17 0.03
C PHE A 128 8.60 12.99 0.86
N GLU A 129 9.43 11.99 0.57
CA GLU A 129 10.70 11.77 1.27
C GLU A 129 11.63 12.95 1.06
N LYS A 130 11.78 13.42 -0.17
CA LYS A 130 12.64 14.57 -0.50
C LYS A 130 12.27 15.82 0.29
N GLN A 131 10.98 16.00 0.59
CA GLN A 131 10.49 17.16 1.35
C GLN A 131 10.58 16.96 2.86
N GLN A 132 10.38 15.74 3.35
CA GLN A 132 10.24 15.45 4.77
C GLN A 132 11.53 14.98 5.44
N LEU A 133 12.47 14.35 4.71
CA LEU A 133 13.70 13.80 5.31
C LEU A 133 14.55 14.87 5.98
N GLU A 134 14.69 16.05 5.38
CA GLU A 134 15.45 17.15 6.01
C GLU A 134 14.77 17.64 7.29
N ARG A 135 13.44 17.80 7.26
CA ARG A 135 12.66 18.16 8.47
C ARG A 135 12.79 17.10 9.57
N MET A 136 12.77 15.82 9.20
CA MET A 136 12.94 14.72 10.16
C MET A 136 14.33 14.76 10.81
N LYS A 137 15.40 15.06 10.06
CA LYS A 137 16.76 15.22 10.60
C LYS A 137 16.82 16.37 11.61
N GLU A 138 16.17 17.48 11.33
CA GLU A 138 16.13 18.66 12.21
C GLU A 138 15.33 18.41 13.49
N THR A 139 14.16 17.76 13.36
CA THR A 139 13.22 17.58 14.48
C THR A 139 13.47 16.34 15.32
N ALA A 140 14.15 15.34 14.76
CA ALA A 140 14.46 14.07 15.42
C ALA A 140 15.95 13.71 15.25
N PRO A 141 16.87 14.41 15.91
CA PRO A 141 18.31 14.25 15.70
C PRO A 141 18.86 12.86 16.11
N THR A 142 18.11 12.10 16.89
CA THR A 142 18.45 10.72 17.28
C THR A 142 17.98 9.67 16.28
N LEU A 143 17.09 10.01 15.36
CA LEU A 143 16.60 9.14 14.30
C LEU A 143 17.67 8.94 13.25
N LYS A 144 18.09 7.69 13.04
CA LYS A 144 19.01 7.35 11.97
C LYS A 144 18.26 7.00 10.70
N ILE A 145 18.52 7.75 9.62
CA ILE A 145 17.87 7.62 8.33
C ILE A 145 18.82 6.96 7.33
N TYR A 146 18.33 5.91 6.66
CA TYR A 146 19.06 5.16 5.65
C TYR A 146 18.28 5.12 4.35
N THR A 147 18.95 5.40 3.23
CA THR A 147 18.39 5.30 1.88
C THR A 147 18.66 3.91 1.32
N VAL A 148 17.60 3.21 0.89
CA VAL A 148 17.76 1.83 0.40
C VAL A 148 18.06 1.74 -1.09
N SER A 149 17.95 2.84 -1.84
CA SER A 149 18.31 2.90 -3.28
C SER A 149 19.81 3.05 -3.54
N ASP A 150 20.63 3.20 -2.52
CA ASP A 150 22.06 3.36 -2.71
C ASP A 150 22.66 2.17 -3.49
N GLY A 151 23.41 2.48 -4.57
CA GLY A 151 24.02 1.47 -5.45
C GLY A 151 23.07 0.86 -6.49
N ILE A 152 21.81 1.33 -6.58
CA ILE A 152 20.88 0.96 -7.65
C ILE A 152 21.01 1.94 -8.81
N SER A 153 21.11 1.42 -10.04
CA SER A 153 21.04 2.25 -11.25
C SER A 153 19.62 2.75 -11.44
N LEU A 154 19.41 4.04 -11.19
CA LEU A 154 18.09 4.65 -11.26
C LEU A 154 17.70 4.95 -12.70
N LEU A 155 16.44 4.66 -13.07
CA LEU A 155 15.87 4.98 -14.36
C LEU A 155 15.40 6.44 -14.38
N SER A 156 15.78 7.19 -15.42
CA SER A 156 15.27 8.54 -15.64
C SER A 156 13.89 8.51 -16.30
N VAL A 157 13.00 9.37 -15.83
CA VAL A 157 11.70 9.64 -16.45
C VAL A 157 11.77 11.04 -17.04
N GLN A 158 11.51 11.15 -18.34
CA GLN A 158 11.40 12.45 -19.01
C GLN A 158 9.96 12.94 -18.85
N HIS A 159 9.79 14.09 -18.21
CA HIS A 159 8.52 14.82 -18.16
C HIS A 159 8.61 16.01 -19.12
N GLU A 160 7.61 16.19 -19.95
CA GLU A 160 7.53 17.38 -20.83
C GLU A 160 7.46 18.65 -19.94
N GLY A 161 8.50 19.49 -20.01
CA GLY A 161 8.55 20.79 -19.33
C GLY A 161 9.08 20.77 -17.88
N HIS A 162 9.39 19.63 -17.30
CA HIS A 162 10.08 19.49 -16.02
C HIS A 162 11.37 18.69 -16.23
N GLY A 163 12.47 19.10 -15.56
CA GLY A 163 13.76 18.42 -15.70
C GLY A 163 13.69 16.91 -15.40
N ASP A 164 14.74 16.18 -15.78
CA ASP A 164 14.85 14.73 -15.58
C ASP A 164 14.50 14.36 -14.13
N SER A 165 13.44 13.57 -13.97
CA SER A 165 13.08 12.96 -12.71
C SER A 165 13.47 11.49 -12.71
N THR A 166 13.61 10.92 -11.53
CA THR A 166 13.98 9.53 -11.33
C THR A 166 12.74 8.72 -11.01
N ASP A 167 12.55 7.59 -11.68
CA ASP A 167 11.49 6.62 -11.35
C ASP A 167 11.73 6.05 -9.94
N PRO A 168 10.77 6.19 -9.02
CA PRO A 168 10.95 5.72 -7.64
C PRO A 168 10.69 4.21 -7.45
N HIS A 169 10.08 3.52 -8.42
CA HIS A 169 9.51 2.18 -8.26
C HIS A 169 10.55 1.04 -8.31
N ILE A 170 11.70 1.24 -7.67
CA ILE A 170 12.84 0.30 -7.68
C ILE A 170 12.49 -1.10 -7.17
N TRP A 171 11.52 -1.22 -6.26
CA TRP A 171 11.09 -2.48 -5.64
C TRP A 171 10.33 -3.43 -6.57
N MET A 172 9.99 -2.98 -7.79
CA MET A 172 9.34 -3.82 -8.80
C MET A 172 10.33 -4.69 -9.58
N SER A 173 11.64 -4.61 -9.29
CA SER A 173 12.69 -5.51 -9.79
C SER A 173 13.21 -6.38 -8.64
N PRO A 174 13.14 -7.73 -8.75
CA PRO A 174 13.74 -8.64 -7.76
C PRO A 174 15.23 -8.39 -7.55
N LYS A 175 15.96 -7.99 -8.60
CA LYS A 175 17.38 -7.64 -8.52
C LYS A 175 17.62 -6.40 -7.65
N ASN A 176 16.78 -5.38 -7.79
CA ASN A 176 16.86 -4.19 -6.94
C ASN A 176 16.48 -4.51 -5.49
N VAL A 177 15.50 -5.39 -5.27
CA VAL A 177 15.15 -5.85 -3.91
C VAL A 177 16.34 -6.47 -3.20
N VAL A 178 17.20 -7.23 -3.89
CA VAL A 178 18.46 -7.75 -3.31
C VAL A 178 19.35 -6.61 -2.85
N GLN A 179 19.54 -5.57 -3.67
CA GLN A 179 20.38 -4.42 -3.28
C GLN A 179 19.76 -3.64 -2.11
N MET A 180 18.44 -3.41 -2.14
CA MET A 180 17.71 -2.79 -1.01
C MET A 180 17.92 -3.59 0.29
N ALA A 181 17.79 -4.92 0.22
CA ALA A 181 17.99 -5.81 1.37
C ALA A 181 19.41 -5.76 1.92
N ARG A 182 20.43 -5.66 1.04
CA ARG A 182 21.85 -5.46 1.45
C ARG A 182 22.02 -4.16 2.22
N ASN A 183 21.43 -3.08 1.73
CA ASN A 183 21.49 -1.77 2.39
C ASN A 183 20.81 -1.80 3.77
N VAL A 184 19.62 -2.42 3.87
CA VAL A 184 18.95 -2.64 5.15
C VAL A 184 19.78 -3.49 6.10
N CYS A 185 20.35 -4.62 5.63
CA CYS A 185 21.16 -5.51 6.44
C CYS A 185 22.41 -4.79 6.99
N ASN A 186 23.09 -4.00 6.15
CA ASN A 186 24.25 -3.21 6.56
C ASN A 186 23.89 -2.21 7.67
N ALA A 187 22.77 -1.49 7.52
CA ALA A 187 22.29 -0.57 8.53
C ALA A 187 21.93 -1.29 9.85
N LEU A 188 21.25 -2.44 9.78
CA LEU A 188 20.94 -3.25 10.96
C LEU A 188 22.22 -3.70 11.68
N CYS A 189 23.21 -4.25 10.94
CA CYS A 189 24.48 -4.68 11.51
C CYS A 189 25.26 -3.53 12.21
N GLN A 190 25.18 -2.31 11.65
CA GLN A 190 25.80 -1.13 12.25
C GLN A 190 25.12 -0.68 13.55
N ASN A 191 23.81 -0.85 13.66
CA ASN A 191 23.02 -0.34 14.78
C ASN A 191 22.71 -1.39 15.84
N ASP A 192 22.91 -2.66 15.50
CA ASP A 192 22.69 -3.82 16.36
C ASP A 192 23.71 -4.92 16.04
N PRO A 193 25.00 -4.72 16.38
CA PRO A 193 26.09 -5.62 16.01
C PRO A 193 25.97 -7.02 16.65
N GLU A 194 25.27 -7.14 17.77
CA GLU A 194 25.08 -8.42 18.47
C GLU A 194 24.31 -9.43 17.62
N HIS A 195 23.40 -8.96 16.75
CA HIS A 195 22.59 -9.82 15.89
C HIS A 195 23.08 -9.92 14.43
N THR A 196 24.28 -9.42 14.14
CA THR A 196 24.88 -9.40 12.79
C THR A 196 24.81 -10.75 12.07
N ALA A 197 25.12 -11.85 12.77
CA ALA A 197 25.08 -13.19 12.18
C ALA A 197 23.66 -13.60 11.73
N VAL A 198 22.65 -13.21 12.50
CA VAL A 198 21.24 -13.48 12.18
C VAL A 198 20.81 -12.66 10.96
N TYR A 199 21.13 -11.36 10.93
CA TYR A 199 20.80 -10.49 9.79
C TYR A 199 21.43 -10.98 8.48
N LYS A 200 22.72 -11.37 8.51
CA LYS A 200 23.40 -11.91 7.33
C LYS A 200 22.80 -13.23 6.86
N LYS A 201 22.38 -14.12 7.76
CA LYS A 201 21.69 -15.36 7.40
C LYS A 201 20.36 -15.06 6.72
N LYS A 202 19.55 -14.16 7.29
CA LYS A 202 18.26 -13.75 6.73
C LYS A 202 18.42 -13.02 5.40
N LEU A 203 19.49 -12.25 5.21
CA LEU A 203 19.82 -11.66 3.92
C LEU A 203 20.04 -12.75 2.87
N ALA A 204 20.87 -13.76 3.16
CA ALA A 204 21.10 -14.87 2.23
C ALA A 204 19.80 -15.62 1.88
N ASP A 205 18.86 -15.75 2.83
CA ASP A 205 17.55 -16.36 2.59
C ASP A 205 16.70 -15.50 1.65
N LEU A 206 16.70 -14.17 1.83
CA LEU A 206 15.99 -13.23 0.97
C LEU A 206 16.58 -13.16 -0.44
N GLU A 207 17.91 -13.14 -0.55
CA GLU A 207 18.61 -13.16 -1.84
C GLU A 207 18.20 -14.40 -2.66
N ARG A 208 18.22 -15.61 -2.06
CA ARG A 208 17.75 -16.84 -2.72
C ARG A 208 16.28 -16.76 -3.14
N HIS A 209 15.42 -16.15 -2.30
CA HIS A 209 14.01 -15.97 -2.61
C HIS A 209 13.81 -15.01 -3.79
N ALA A 210 14.57 -13.92 -3.84
CA ALA A 210 14.53 -12.97 -4.94
C ALA A 210 15.03 -13.58 -6.26
N ASP A 211 16.13 -14.35 -6.21
CA ASP A 211 16.66 -15.08 -7.37
C ASP A 211 15.66 -16.12 -7.91
N GLU A 212 14.97 -16.84 -7.02
CA GLU A 212 13.92 -17.78 -7.41
C GLU A 212 12.73 -17.05 -8.05
N THR A 213 12.35 -15.89 -7.51
CA THR A 213 11.29 -15.04 -8.04
C THR A 213 11.66 -14.56 -9.44
N ASP A 214 12.89 -14.04 -9.64
CA ASP A 214 13.39 -13.62 -10.95
C ASP A 214 13.36 -14.75 -11.96
N ARG A 215 13.89 -15.92 -11.60
CA ARG A 215 13.89 -17.08 -12.48
C ARG A 215 12.48 -17.50 -12.89
N ARG A 216 11.53 -17.51 -11.97
CA ARG A 216 10.13 -17.83 -12.26
C ARG A 216 9.51 -16.83 -13.22
N ILE A 217 9.76 -15.53 -13.01
CA ILE A 217 9.27 -14.48 -13.91
C ILE A 217 9.85 -14.68 -15.31
N ARG A 218 11.18 -14.85 -15.45
CA ARG A 218 11.84 -15.09 -16.75
C ARG A 218 11.24 -16.27 -17.50
N LEU A 219 10.99 -17.37 -16.81
CA LEU A 219 10.35 -18.55 -17.42
C LEU A 219 8.93 -18.24 -17.91
N MET A 220 8.12 -17.51 -17.11
CA MET A 220 6.75 -17.15 -17.48
C MET A 220 6.70 -16.25 -18.71
N VAL A 221 7.60 -15.26 -18.79
CA VAL A 221 7.58 -14.28 -19.87
C VAL A 221 8.43 -14.65 -21.07
N SER A 222 9.17 -15.76 -21.03
CA SER A 222 10.12 -16.16 -22.09
C SER A 222 9.49 -16.28 -23.47
N LYS A 223 8.24 -16.74 -23.55
CA LYS A 223 7.49 -16.97 -24.79
C LYS A 223 6.47 -15.88 -25.10
N VAL A 224 6.42 -14.80 -24.33
CA VAL A 224 5.49 -13.70 -24.59
C VAL A 224 5.88 -12.99 -25.88
N ARG A 225 4.96 -12.94 -26.84
CA ARG A 225 5.15 -12.29 -28.14
C ARG A 225 5.02 -10.78 -28.06
N TYR A 226 3.96 -10.31 -27.39
CA TYR A 226 3.63 -8.89 -27.29
C TYR A 226 4.37 -8.27 -26.11
N ARG A 227 5.36 -7.42 -26.41
CA ARG A 227 6.27 -6.86 -25.39
C ARG A 227 5.89 -5.47 -24.91
N ASN A 228 4.74 -4.95 -25.38
CA ASN A 228 4.23 -3.64 -25.00
C ASN A 228 3.00 -3.80 -24.10
N PHE A 229 2.88 -2.96 -23.11
CA PHE A 229 1.69 -2.86 -22.26
C PHE A 229 1.39 -1.41 -21.92
N LEU A 230 0.12 -1.09 -21.67
CA LEU A 230 -0.31 0.15 -21.06
C LEU A 230 -0.36 0.01 -19.55
N ILE A 231 -0.08 1.09 -18.86
CA ILE A 231 -0.29 1.22 -17.42
C ILE A 231 -0.86 2.60 -17.14
N TYR A 232 -1.74 2.71 -16.12
CA TYR A 232 -2.28 4.02 -15.76
C TYR A 232 -1.16 4.92 -15.21
N HIS A 233 -0.56 4.59 -14.08
CA HIS A 233 0.59 5.26 -13.48
C HIS A 233 1.88 4.44 -13.70
N PRO A 234 3.04 5.04 -14.06
CA PRO A 234 4.23 4.33 -14.58
C PRO A 234 5.03 3.57 -13.51
N ALA A 235 4.40 2.64 -12.80
CA ALA A 235 5.03 1.92 -11.69
C ALA A 235 5.81 0.65 -12.07
N LEU A 236 5.89 0.28 -13.35
CA LEU A 236 6.51 -0.98 -13.79
C LEU A 236 7.75 -0.80 -14.67
N ALA A 237 8.38 0.39 -14.67
CA ALA A 237 9.51 0.66 -15.57
C ALA A 237 10.72 -0.25 -15.28
N TYR A 238 11.07 -0.50 -14.01
CA TYR A 238 12.15 -1.42 -13.65
C TYR A 238 11.83 -2.86 -14.03
N PHE A 239 10.59 -3.30 -13.83
CA PHE A 239 10.12 -4.61 -14.29
C PHE A 239 10.21 -4.71 -15.82
N ALA A 240 9.71 -3.71 -16.53
CA ALA A 240 9.74 -3.68 -18.00
C ALA A 240 11.18 -3.74 -18.52
N ASN A 241 12.07 -2.92 -17.98
CA ASN A 241 13.49 -2.89 -18.36
C ASN A 241 14.18 -4.24 -18.11
N GLU A 242 13.90 -4.90 -16.98
CA GLU A 242 14.56 -6.16 -16.61
C GLU A 242 14.12 -7.36 -17.45
N TYR A 243 12.84 -7.37 -17.88
CA TYR A 243 12.25 -8.50 -18.60
C TYR A 243 12.00 -8.24 -20.10
N GLY A 244 12.50 -7.12 -20.62
CA GLY A 244 12.42 -6.78 -22.05
C GLY A 244 11.01 -6.41 -22.51
N PHE A 245 10.27 -5.69 -21.70
CA PHE A 245 8.99 -5.08 -22.05
C PHE A 245 9.14 -3.57 -22.25
N ARG A 246 8.16 -2.96 -22.92
CA ARG A 246 7.98 -1.51 -23.02
C ARG A 246 6.68 -1.10 -22.32
N GLN A 247 6.79 -0.21 -21.38
CA GLN A 247 5.69 0.44 -20.69
C GLN A 247 5.26 1.68 -21.46
N LEU A 248 3.97 1.80 -21.76
CA LEU A 248 3.30 3.02 -22.21
C LEU A 248 2.42 3.52 -21.07
N THR A 249 2.42 4.82 -20.79
CA THR A 249 1.72 5.41 -19.64
C THR A 249 0.48 6.17 -20.08
N ILE A 250 -0.61 6.03 -19.33
CA ILE A 250 -1.89 6.68 -19.62
C ILE A 250 -1.97 8.05 -18.97
N GLU A 251 -1.62 8.18 -17.70
CA GLU A 251 -1.64 9.46 -17.00
C GLU A 251 -0.58 10.42 -17.57
N GLN A 252 -0.79 11.70 -17.31
CA GLN A 252 0.15 12.76 -17.62
C GLN A 252 0.42 13.55 -16.34
N ASP A 253 1.68 13.51 -15.85
CA ASP A 253 2.14 14.22 -14.63
C ASP A 253 1.24 13.96 -13.39
N GLY A 254 0.86 12.70 -13.16
CA GLY A 254 0.00 12.30 -12.04
C GLY A 254 -1.48 12.66 -12.21
N LYS A 255 -1.92 13.07 -13.42
CA LYS A 255 -3.29 13.51 -13.70
C LYS A 255 -3.96 12.67 -14.79
N GLU A 256 -5.29 12.72 -14.83
CA GLU A 256 -6.04 12.17 -15.98
C GLU A 256 -5.61 12.89 -17.26
N PRO A 257 -5.42 12.16 -18.38
CA PRO A 257 -4.95 12.72 -19.64
C PRO A 257 -5.97 13.67 -20.25
N SER A 258 -5.47 14.67 -21.00
CA SER A 258 -6.31 15.48 -21.90
C SER A 258 -6.91 14.61 -23.01
N SER A 259 -7.98 15.08 -23.68
CA SER A 259 -8.58 14.36 -24.80
C SER A 259 -7.60 14.19 -25.99
N GLU A 260 -6.73 15.14 -26.22
CA GLU A 260 -5.71 15.09 -27.27
C GLU A 260 -4.63 14.05 -26.93
N HIS A 261 -4.11 14.07 -25.70
CA HIS A 261 -3.15 13.09 -25.23
C HIS A 261 -3.74 11.68 -25.23
N LEU A 262 -5.01 11.54 -24.81
CA LEU A 262 -5.76 10.27 -24.87
C LEU A 262 -5.77 9.70 -26.30
N ALA A 263 -6.09 10.52 -27.31
CA ALA A 263 -6.12 10.09 -28.72
C ALA A 263 -4.73 9.64 -29.21
N THR A 264 -3.69 10.37 -28.84
CA THR A 264 -2.29 10.06 -29.18
C THR A 264 -1.87 8.72 -28.61
N ILE A 265 -2.07 8.48 -27.29
CA ILE A 265 -1.70 7.22 -26.64
C ILE A 265 -2.52 6.05 -27.18
N ILE A 266 -3.82 6.23 -27.50
CA ILE A 266 -4.64 5.18 -28.15
C ILE A 266 -4.03 4.77 -29.49
N SER A 267 -3.61 5.76 -30.31
CA SER A 267 -2.97 5.49 -31.61
C SER A 267 -1.64 4.76 -31.44
N GLU A 268 -0.81 5.19 -30.49
CA GLU A 268 0.46 4.54 -30.17
C GLU A 268 0.25 3.12 -29.65
N ALA A 269 -0.72 2.89 -28.74
CA ALA A 269 -1.04 1.58 -28.19
C ALA A 269 -1.50 0.59 -29.28
N LYS A 270 -2.30 1.06 -30.24
CA LYS A 270 -2.70 0.24 -31.41
C LYS A 270 -1.52 -0.13 -32.29
N ALA A 271 -0.66 0.84 -32.63
CA ALA A 271 0.54 0.63 -33.44
C ALA A 271 1.55 -0.31 -32.72
N ALA A 272 1.60 -0.26 -31.40
CA ALA A 272 2.45 -1.11 -30.56
C ALA A 272 1.82 -2.49 -30.21
N GLU A 273 0.66 -2.83 -30.77
CA GLU A 273 -0.07 -4.08 -30.51
C GLU A 273 -0.25 -4.34 -29.01
N VAL A 274 -0.75 -3.35 -28.25
CA VAL A 274 -1.00 -3.48 -26.83
C VAL A 274 -2.25 -4.31 -26.57
N HIS A 275 -2.14 -5.38 -25.78
CA HIS A 275 -3.23 -6.29 -25.43
C HIS A 275 -3.60 -6.26 -23.94
N ILE A 276 -2.84 -5.52 -23.11
CA ILE A 276 -3.06 -5.44 -21.67
C ILE A 276 -2.88 -4.02 -21.15
N ILE A 277 -3.75 -3.64 -20.23
CA ILE A 277 -3.71 -2.38 -19.48
C ILE A 277 -3.64 -2.71 -18.01
N PHE A 278 -2.60 -2.23 -17.33
CA PHE A 278 -2.50 -2.29 -15.89
C PHE A 278 -3.09 -1.05 -15.24
N LEU A 279 -3.91 -1.25 -14.20
CA LEU A 279 -4.47 -0.20 -13.37
C LEU A 279 -4.16 -0.51 -11.91
N GLN A 280 -3.50 0.40 -11.22
CA GLN A 280 -3.20 0.25 -9.80
C GLN A 280 -4.45 0.55 -8.95
N ARG A 281 -4.55 -0.11 -7.80
CA ARG A 281 -5.72 -0.04 -6.88
C ARG A 281 -5.98 1.36 -6.35
N GLU A 282 -4.94 2.16 -6.16
CA GLU A 282 -5.00 3.52 -5.62
C GLU A 282 -5.57 4.54 -6.60
N PHE A 283 -5.66 4.21 -7.89
CA PHE A 283 -6.16 5.11 -8.93
C PHE A 283 -7.56 4.73 -9.40
N LYS A 284 -8.35 5.74 -9.73
CA LYS A 284 -9.70 5.53 -10.31
C LYS A 284 -9.66 5.19 -11.79
N GLY A 285 -8.64 5.69 -12.52
CA GLY A 285 -8.38 5.38 -13.92
C GLY A 285 -9.60 5.55 -14.83
N ARG A 286 -10.28 6.70 -14.81
CA ARG A 286 -11.50 6.91 -15.60
C ARG A 286 -11.28 6.71 -17.09
N SER A 287 -10.13 7.17 -17.59
CA SER A 287 -9.70 7.01 -18.98
C SER A 287 -9.43 5.57 -19.37
N VAL A 288 -9.13 4.66 -18.42
CA VAL A 288 -8.79 3.26 -18.68
C VAL A 288 -9.91 2.53 -19.43
N LYS A 289 -11.18 2.84 -19.11
CA LYS A 289 -12.32 2.27 -19.82
C LYS A 289 -12.31 2.66 -21.31
N SER A 290 -12.11 3.93 -21.60
CA SER A 290 -12.02 4.43 -22.98
C SER A 290 -10.86 3.81 -23.76
N PHE A 291 -9.70 3.61 -23.08
CA PHE A 291 -8.58 2.89 -23.67
C PHE A 291 -8.92 1.43 -23.98
N SER A 292 -9.51 0.71 -23.04
CA SER A 292 -9.91 -0.68 -23.24
C SER A 292 -10.88 -0.83 -24.40
N GLU A 293 -11.91 0.03 -24.48
CA GLU A 293 -12.89 0.03 -25.57
C GLU A 293 -12.24 0.36 -26.94
N ALA A 294 -11.32 1.33 -26.98
CA ALA A 294 -10.68 1.76 -28.20
C ALA A 294 -9.61 0.79 -28.73
N THR A 295 -8.91 0.07 -27.84
CA THR A 295 -7.79 -0.81 -28.20
C THR A 295 -8.14 -2.30 -28.16
N GLY A 296 -9.23 -2.68 -27.50
CA GLY A 296 -9.57 -4.08 -27.19
C GLY A 296 -8.68 -4.71 -26.11
N ALA A 297 -7.80 -3.93 -25.49
CA ALA A 297 -6.87 -4.42 -24.48
C ALA A 297 -7.58 -4.75 -23.16
N ARG A 298 -7.20 -5.87 -22.54
CA ARG A 298 -7.75 -6.33 -21.27
C ARG A 298 -7.20 -5.54 -20.09
N VAL A 299 -8.09 -5.06 -19.21
CA VAL A 299 -7.69 -4.38 -17.97
C VAL A 299 -7.35 -5.40 -16.88
N VAL A 300 -6.23 -5.20 -16.20
CA VAL A 300 -5.77 -5.99 -15.06
C VAL A 300 -5.45 -5.06 -13.91
N ILE A 301 -6.07 -5.32 -12.76
CA ILE A 301 -5.78 -4.59 -11.52
C ILE A 301 -4.52 -5.15 -10.90
N ILE A 302 -3.58 -4.26 -10.55
CA ILE A 302 -2.32 -4.56 -9.86
C ILE A 302 -2.19 -3.76 -8.57
N ASN A 303 -1.28 -4.18 -7.70
CA ASN A 303 -0.94 -3.45 -6.47
C ASN A 303 0.58 -3.38 -6.28
N PRO A 304 1.29 -2.49 -6.98
CA PRO A 304 2.75 -2.35 -6.82
C PRO A 304 3.19 -2.07 -5.37
N LEU A 305 2.29 -1.55 -4.53
CA LEU A 305 2.52 -1.29 -3.11
C LEU A 305 2.14 -2.47 -2.20
N ALA A 306 1.95 -3.67 -2.76
CA ALA A 306 1.66 -4.85 -1.96
C ALA A 306 2.81 -5.18 -1.01
N TYR A 307 2.47 -5.53 0.25
CA TYR A 307 3.44 -6.03 1.22
C TYR A 307 4.28 -7.20 0.66
N ARG A 308 3.64 -8.15 -0.03
CA ARG A 308 4.29 -9.28 -0.72
C ARG A 308 4.67 -8.86 -2.15
N TRP A 309 5.77 -8.09 -2.27
CA TRP A 309 6.34 -7.63 -3.54
C TRP A 309 6.57 -8.77 -4.55
N ASP A 310 7.01 -9.94 -4.05
CA ASP A 310 7.28 -11.15 -4.83
C ASP A 310 6.03 -11.71 -5.51
N ASN A 311 4.92 -11.78 -4.77
CA ASN A 311 3.64 -12.25 -5.30
C ASN A 311 3.10 -11.29 -6.37
N GLU A 312 3.27 -9.98 -6.17
CA GLU A 312 2.82 -8.97 -7.12
C GLU A 312 3.65 -9.00 -8.42
N ALA A 313 4.98 -9.12 -8.32
CA ALA A 313 5.84 -9.27 -9.48
C ALA A 313 5.49 -10.54 -10.29
N ILE A 314 5.22 -11.67 -9.61
CA ILE A 314 4.76 -12.91 -10.25
C ILE A 314 3.38 -12.74 -10.88
N ALA A 315 2.43 -12.04 -10.21
CA ALA A 315 1.09 -11.81 -10.74
C ALA A 315 1.15 -10.94 -12.02
N THR A 316 2.00 -9.92 -12.03
CA THR A 316 2.27 -9.09 -13.21
C THR A 316 2.81 -9.94 -14.37
N ALA A 317 3.81 -10.80 -14.11
CA ALA A 317 4.36 -11.71 -15.12
C ALA A 317 3.30 -12.68 -15.68
N LYS A 318 2.45 -13.25 -14.80
CA LYS A 318 1.34 -14.13 -15.23
C LYS A 318 0.35 -13.41 -16.12
N ALA A 319 0.01 -12.15 -15.79
CA ALA A 319 -0.90 -11.34 -16.58
C ALA A 319 -0.33 -11.07 -17.98
N LEU A 320 0.98 -10.76 -18.07
CA LEU A 320 1.67 -10.59 -19.35
C LEU A 320 1.75 -11.90 -20.13
N ALA A 321 2.03 -13.02 -19.48
CA ALA A 321 2.07 -14.33 -20.14
C ALA A 321 0.72 -14.77 -20.71
N ALA A 322 -0.37 -14.37 -20.10
CA ALA A 322 -1.74 -14.69 -20.56
C ALA A 322 -2.19 -13.93 -21.82
N GLN A 323 -1.36 -13.05 -22.40
CA GLN A 323 -1.63 -12.40 -23.70
C GLN A 323 -1.42 -13.34 -24.90
N CYS A 324 -0.80 -14.50 -24.67
CA CYS A 324 -0.42 -15.43 -25.74
C CYS A 324 -1.45 -16.54 -25.98
N ILE A 325 -2.66 -16.46 -25.35
CA ILE A 325 -3.70 -17.50 -25.46
C ILE A 325 -4.86 -17.01 -26.33
#